data_da99adb2e4c35078da3c1c9de9f690dd
#
_entry.id   da99adb2e4c35078da3c1c9de9f690dd
#
_cell.length_a   1.000
_cell.length_b   1.000
_cell.length_c   1.000
_cell.angle_alpha   90.00
_cell.angle_beta   90.00
_cell.angle_gamma   90.00
#
_symmetry.space_group_name_H-M   'P 1'
#
loop_
_entity.id
_entity.type
_entity.pdbx_description
1 polymer ?
#
loop_
_entity_poly.entity_id
_entity_poly.type
_entity_poly.pdbx_seq_one_letter_code
_entity_poly.pdbx_strand_id
1 'polypeptide(L)'
;MSAGAPSMTVTARRRIRRPRSRSLRGLLMASPPLLLVAAFTGFPIVLAVAYSLGHTGGLNQTTALIAQHQHITDEWWGTLGAYREVLTNPRFRRDLGVTVMVTVVSTSIVLVLALIIALYLRLTGGWAAKLLTVLAIVPQFIPVVIASWSVLMFYAPDGFLRSVFAQAGLEGPTFGYTVSGVVIAQVWCSLPFAVLMCASGVQAVPDALIDAARDAGAGLVRTTFSVILPMAFVPIVIAATFTGIGIIGSFTVPYFTGPNAPTMLGVDMANYFTAYNMPQQSIVMAVVVFGAASLIALAYIWANFRSSKEAGA
;
A
#
# COMPACT_ATOMS: atom_id res chain seq x y z
N MET A 1 -12.50 -0.65 75.49
CA MET A 1 -11.39 -0.38 74.54
C MET A 1 -11.95 -0.52 73.16
N SER A 2 -12.32 0.63 72.54
CA SER A 2 -12.95 0.70 71.21
C SER A 2 -11.85 1.05 70.20
N ALA A 3 -11.56 0.14 69.29
CA ALA A 3 -10.61 0.35 68.20
C ALA A 3 -11.34 1.01 67.03
N GLY A 4 -11.00 2.29 66.70
CA GLY A 4 -11.55 3.03 65.59
C GLY A 4 -10.98 2.53 64.25
N ALA A 5 -11.83 2.27 63.26
CA ALA A 5 -11.48 1.95 61.90
C ALA A 5 -10.97 3.23 61.15
N PRO A 6 -9.91 3.13 60.31
CA PRO A 6 -9.47 4.29 59.55
C PRO A 6 -10.39 4.58 58.38
N SER A 7 -10.87 5.82 58.30
CA SER A 7 -11.65 6.34 57.16
C SER A 7 -10.82 6.44 55.89
N MET A 8 -11.18 5.69 54.85
CA MET A 8 -10.61 5.88 53.48
C MET A 8 -11.08 7.21 52.90
N THR A 9 -10.20 8.18 52.86
CA THR A 9 -10.38 9.42 52.10
C THR A 9 -10.28 9.13 50.60
N VAL A 10 -11.44 9.20 49.92
CA VAL A 10 -11.53 9.18 48.46
C VAL A 10 -10.89 10.45 47.90
N THR A 11 -9.67 10.34 47.39
CA THR A 11 -8.99 11.43 46.71
C THR A 11 -9.68 11.71 45.38
N ALA A 12 -10.41 12.84 45.32
CA ALA A 12 -11.05 13.36 44.11
C ALA A 12 -10.00 13.54 42.99
N ARG A 13 -10.13 12.80 41.89
CA ARG A 13 -9.30 12.95 40.67
C ARG A 13 -9.51 14.39 40.14
N ARG A 14 -8.54 15.26 40.42
CA ARG A 14 -8.41 16.58 39.82
C ARG A 14 -8.31 16.46 38.31
N ARG A 15 -9.37 16.81 37.57
CA ARG A 15 -9.33 17.00 36.12
C ARG A 15 -8.33 18.10 35.79
N ILE A 16 -7.15 17.74 35.36
CA ILE A 16 -6.13 18.67 34.88
C ILE A 16 -6.65 19.27 33.58
N ARG A 17 -7.20 20.47 33.63
CA ARG A 17 -7.49 21.27 32.43
C ARG A 17 -6.15 21.63 31.79
N ARG A 18 -5.83 20.99 30.65
CA ARG A 18 -4.66 21.34 29.85
C ARG A 18 -4.79 22.75 29.32
N PRO A 19 -3.85 23.68 29.62
CA PRO A 19 -3.95 25.04 29.17
C PRO A 19 -3.86 25.14 27.64
N ARG A 20 -4.76 25.94 27.05
CA ARG A 20 -4.84 26.17 25.58
C ARG A 20 -3.53 26.71 24.96
N SER A 21 -2.66 27.33 25.72
CA SER A 21 -1.35 27.86 25.30
C SER A 21 -0.36 26.76 24.85
N ARG A 22 -0.51 25.52 25.33
CA ARG A 22 0.33 24.38 24.89
C ARG A 22 -0.03 23.91 23.47
N SER A 23 -1.26 24.07 23.04
CA SER A 23 -1.71 23.69 21.69
C SER A 23 -1.16 24.64 20.62
N LEU A 24 -1.07 25.94 20.90
CA LEU A 24 -0.55 26.96 19.98
C LEU A 24 0.99 26.80 19.78
N ARG A 25 1.74 26.57 20.85
CA ARG A 25 3.18 26.29 20.76
C ARG A 25 3.45 25.00 19.99
N GLY A 26 2.64 23.94 20.22
CA GLY A 26 2.73 22.69 19.46
C GLY A 26 2.45 22.90 17.98
N LEU A 27 1.45 23.72 17.64
CA LEU A 27 1.13 24.07 16.24
C LEU A 27 2.28 24.86 15.59
N LEU A 28 2.86 25.85 16.29
CA LEU A 28 4.00 26.62 15.80
C LEU A 28 5.25 25.75 15.60
N MET A 29 5.50 24.77 16.48
CA MET A 29 6.61 23.83 16.30
C MET A 29 6.38 22.84 15.14
N ALA A 30 5.13 22.49 14.86
CA ALA A 30 4.77 21.61 13.75
C ALA A 30 4.65 22.35 12.41
N SER A 31 4.57 23.70 12.43
CA SER A 31 4.34 24.48 11.20
C SER A 31 5.46 24.41 10.16
N PRO A 32 6.78 24.40 10.48
CA PRO A 32 7.81 24.34 9.45
C PRO A 32 7.72 23.07 8.59
N PRO A 33 7.66 21.84 9.15
CA PRO A 33 7.51 20.65 8.33
C PRO A 33 6.16 20.60 7.59
N LEU A 34 5.08 21.08 8.20
CA LEU A 34 3.78 21.15 7.53
C LEU A 34 3.79 22.11 6.34
N LEU A 35 4.42 23.30 6.47
CA LEU A 35 4.57 24.24 5.37
C LEU A 35 5.43 23.69 4.25
N LEU A 36 6.50 22.96 4.56
CA LEU A 36 7.31 22.27 3.54
C LEU A 36 6.48 21.25 2.78
N VAL A 37 5.74 20.39 3.47
CA VAL A 37 4.85 19.41 2.81
C VAL A 37 3.77 20.10 1.98
N ALA A 38 3.15 21.16 2.51
CA ALA A 38 2.13 21.92 1.79
C ALA A 38 2.71 22.58 0.52
N ALA A 39 3.91 23.16 0.59
CA ALA A 39 4.54 23.85 -0.53
C ALA A 39 5.06 22.86 -1.59
N PHE A 40 5.74 21.79 -1.18
CA PHE A 40 6.40 20.89 -2.14
C PHE A 40 5.55 19.70 -2.59
N THR A 41 4.49 19.36 -1.86
CA THR A 41 3.58 18.26 -2.22
C THR A 41 2.17 18.77 -2.47
N GLY A 42 1.62 19.57 -1.55
CA GLY A 42 0.24 20.05 -1.65
C GLY A 42 0.04 20.98 -2.83
N PHE A 43 0.92 21.97 -3.01
CA PHE A 43 0.81 22.95 -4.09
C PHE A 43 0.87 22.31 -5.51
N PRO A 44 1.82 21.42 -5.85
CA PRO A 44 1.81 20.71 -7.14
C PRO A 44 0.55 19.86 -7.35
N ILE A 45 0.03 19.22 -6.30
CA ILE A 45 -1.23 18.46 -6.41
C ILE A 45 -2.40 19.37 -6.76
N VAL A 46 -2.50 20.55 -6.12
CA VAL A 46 -3.54 21.54 -6.45
C VAL A 46 -3.41 22.01 -7.90
N LEU A 47 -2.20 22.28 -8.38
CA LEU A 47 -1.96 22.64 -9.78
C LEU A 47 -2.37 21.53 -10.74
N ALA A 48 -2.03 20.28 -10.42
CA ALA A 48 -2.42 19.12 -11.23
C ALA A 48 -3.94 18.96 -11.29
N VAL A 49 -4.62 19.09 -10.15
CA VAL A 49 -6.10 19.03 -10.11
C VAL A 49 -6.71 20.19 -10.91
N ALA A 50 -6.20 21.42 -10.77
CA ALA A 50 -6.66 22.57 -11.55
C ALA A 50 -6.48 22.32 -13.06
N TYR A 51 -5.34 21.76 -13.47
CA TYR A 51 -5.09 21.41 -14.86
C TYR A 51 -6.03 20.31 -15.38
N SER A 52 -6.33 19.31 -14.57
CA SER A 52 -7.31 18.26 -14.94
C SER A 52 -8.72 18.82 -15.15
N LEU A 53 -9.06 19.92 -14.48
CA LEU A 53 -10.31 20.65 -14.62
C LEU A 53 -10.30 21.70 -15.73
N GLY A 54 -9.23 21.79 -16.52
CA GLY A 54 -9.16 22.68 -17.69
C GLY A 54 -8.48 24.03 -17.46
N HIS A 55 -7.90 24.27 -16.27
CA HIS A 55 -7.15 25.51 -16.00
C HIS A 55 -5.71 25.37 -16.50
N THR A 56 -5.49 25.78 -17.75
CA THR A 56 -4.23 25.63 -18.46
C THR A 56 -3.32 26.86 -18.39
N GLY A 57 -3.76 27.92 -17.74
CA GLY A 57 -3.01 29.17 -17.57
C GLY A 57 -1.99 29.14 -16.44
N GLY A 58 -1.22 30.23 -16.32
CA GLY A 58 -0.24 30.43 -15.26
C GLY A 58 0.90 29.40 -15.29
N LEU A 59 1.15 28.71 -14.19
CA LEU A 59 2.20 27.70 -14.06
C LEU A 59 1.96 26.43 -14.89
N ASN A 60 0.72 26.19 -15.33
CA ASN A 60 0.37 25.07 -16.20
C ASN A 60 0.60 25.35 -17.69
N GLN A 61 0.92 26.60 -18.07
CA GLN A 61 1.02 27.02 -19.47
C GLN A 61 2.07 26.25 -20.26
N THR A 62 3.23 25.96 -19.66
CA THR A 62 4.31 25.21 -20.33
C THR A 62 3.86 23.79 -20.72
N THR A 63 3.13 23.12 -19.87
CA THR A 63 2.56 21.78 -20.16
C THR A 63 1.43 21.87 -21.19
N ALA A 64 0.63 22.94 -21.13
CA ALA A 64 -0.48 23.16 -22.05
C ALA A 64 -0.01 23.40 -23.49
N LEU A 65 1.14 24.05 -23.70
CA LEU A 65 1.68 24.36 -25.04
C LEU A 65 1.99 23.11 -25.87
N ILE A 66 2.40 22.01 -25.25
CA ILE A 66 2.75 20.75 -25.93
C ILE A 66 1.61 19.74 -25.95
N ALA A 67 0.55 20.00 -25.22
CA ALA A 67 -0.53 19.05 -24.98
C ALA A 67 -1.54 19.00 -26.14
N GLN A 68 -1.98 17.80 -26.44
CA GLN A 68 -3.05 17.51 -27.41
C GLN A 68 -4.38 17.22 -26.69
N HIS A 69 -5.49 17.41 -27.39
CA HIS A 69 -6.85 17.05 -26.93
C HIS A 69 -7.22 17.60 -25.56
N GLN A 70 -6.94 18.90 -25.33
CA GLN A 70 -7.24 19.56 -24.08
C GLN A 70 -8.70 20.05 -24.02
N HIS A 71 -9.31 19.85 -22.85
CA HIS A 71 -10.57 20.51 -22.50
C HIS A 71 -10.25 21.75 -21.68
N ILE A 72 -10.22 22.92 -22.33
CA ILE A 72 -9.87 24.20 -21.71
C ILE A 72 -11.13 24.93 -21.29
N THR A 73 -11.09 25.64 -20.17
CA THR A 73 -12.16 26.51 -19.71
C THR A 73 -11.62 27.75 -19.02
N ASP A 74 -12.34 28.86 -19.15
CA ASP A 74 -12.09 30.11 -18.40
C ASP A 74 -12.98 30.22 -17.15
N GLU A 75 -13.90 29.28 -16.95
CA GLU A 75 -14.80 29.24 -15.80
C GLU A 75 -14.07 28.77 -14.55
N TRP A 76 -14.26 29.47 -13.42
CA TRP A 76 -13.53 29.23 -12.17
C TRP A 76 -13.74 27.82 -11.57
N TRP A 77 -14.89 27.17 -11.84
CA TRP A 77 -15.18 25.79 -11.39
C TRP A 77 -14.61 24.71 -12.29
N GLY A 78 -14.07 25.08 -13.45
CA GLY A 78 -13.45 24.15 -14.37
C GLY A 78 -14.43 23.40 -15.28
N THR A 79 -13.92 22.39 -15.98
CA THR A 79 -14.69 21.50 -16.85
C THR A 79 -14.42 20.03 -16.48
N LEU A 80 -15.46 19.21 -16.61
CA LEU A 80 -15.34 17.75 -16.47
C LEU A 80 -15.16 17.02 -17.81
N GLY A 81 -14.85 17.77 -18.89
CA GLY A 81 -14.69 17.19 -20.23
C GLY A 81 -13.63 16.08 -20.26
N ALA A 82 -12.44 16.32 -19.74
CA ALA A 82 -11.37 15.32 -19.66
C ALA A 82 -11.74 14.11 -18.79
N TYR A 83 -12.45 14.33 -17.68
CA TYR A 83 -12.95 13.22 -16.84
C TYR A 83 -13.94 12.35 -17.58
N ARG A 84 -14.91 12.97 -18.31
CA ARG A 84 -15.88 12.23 -19.11
C ARG A 84 -15.19 11.42 -20.20
N GLU A 85 -14.26 12.02 -20.92
CA GLU A 85 -13.46 11.35 -21.96
C GLU A 85 -12.74 10.12 -21.42
N VAL A 86 -11.94 10.29 -20.34
CA VAL A 86 -11.16 9.20 -19.73
C VAL A 86 -12.08 8.12 -19.18
N LEU A 87 -13.09 8.47 -18.37
CA LEU A 87 -13.96 7.49 -17.72
C LEU A 87 -14.85 6.71 -18.70
N THR A 88 -15.15 7.26 -19.88
CA THR A 88 -15.89 6.56 -20.92
C THR A 88 -15.00 5.73 -21.85
N ASN A 89 -13.67 5.94 -21.82
CA ASN A 89 -12.74 5.22 -22.68
C ASN A 89 -12.69 3.72 -22.31
N PRO A 90 -12.95 2.80 -23.26
CA PRO A 90 -12.93 1.37 -23.01
C PRO A 90 -11.54 0.85 -22.58
N ARG A 91 -10.44 1.46 -23.08
CA ARG A 91 -9.07 1.11 -22.70
C ARG A 91 -8.84 1.41 -21.22
N PHE A 92 -9.16 2.64 -20.79
CA PHE A 92 -9.04 3.05 -19.40
C PHE A 92 -9.79 2.11 -18.44
N ARG A 93 -11.05 1.75 -18.77
CA ARG A 93 -11.85 0.85 -17.91
C ARG A 93 -11.23 -0.52 -17.77
N ARG A 94 -10.67 -1.06 -18.85
CA ARG A 94 -9.97 -2.35 -18.85
C ARG A 94 -8.71 -2.28 -18.01
N ASP A 95 -7.91 -1.25 -18.20
CA ASP A 95 -6.63 -1.06 -17.49
C ASP A 95 -6.83 -0.71 -16.02
N LEU A 96 -7.91 -0.01 -15.67
CA LEU A 96 -8.38 0.14 -14.30
C LEU A 96 -8.75 -1.21 -13.68
N GLY A 97 -9.49 -2.05 -14.41
CA GLY A 97 -9.85 -3.40 -13.97
C GLY A 97 -8.62 -4.26 -13.71
N VAL A 98 -7.63 -4.23 -14.59
CA VAL A 98 -6.33 -4.93 -14.40
C VAL A 98 -5.59 -4.36 -13.19
N THR A 99 -5.54 -3.04 -13.03
CA THR A 99 -4.88 -2.40 -11.88
C THR A 99 -5.50 -2.84 -10.56
N VAL A 100 -6.81 -2.82 -10.46
CA VAL A 100 -7.53 -3.27 -9.25
C VAL A 100 -7.31 -4.77 -9.01
N MET A 101 -7.43 -5.60 -10.05
CA MET A 101 -7.23 -7.04 -9.96
C MET A 101 -5.82 -7.38 -9.50
N VAL A 102 -4.78 -6.81 -10.13
CA VAL A 102 -3.38 -7.01 -9.72
C VAL A 102 -3.16 -6.55 -8.29
N THR A 103 -3.71 -5.39 -7.90
CA THR A 103 -3.59 -4.87 -6.53
C THR A 103 -4.20 -5.83 -5.52
N VAL A 104 -5.43 -6.27 -5.72
CA VAL A 104 -6.13 -7.16 -4.78
C VAL A 104 -5.44 -8.54 -4.72
N VAL A 105 -5.14 -9.14 -5.86
CA VAL A 105 -4.53 -10.48 -5.93
C VAL A 105 -3.14 -10.46 -5.32
N SER A 106 -2.28 -9.51 -5.73
CA SER A 106 -0.91 -9.44 -5.22
C SER A 106 -0.87 -9.12 -3.73
N THR A 107 -1.69 -8.16 -3.25
CA THR A 107 -1.77 -7.83 -1.83
C THR A 107 -2.24 -9.04 -1.00
N SER A 108 -3.24 -9.77 -1.48
CA SER A 108 -3.73 -10.97 -0.80
C SER A 108 -2.65 -12.06 -0.70
N ILE A 109 -1.95 -12.35 -1.79
CA ILE A 109 -0.85 -13.32 -1.80
C ILE A 109 0.27 -12.87 -0.86
N VAL A 110 0.69 -11.61 -0.94
CA VAL A 110 1.74 -11.05 -0.08
C VAL A 110 1.38 -11.18 1.39
N LEU A 111 0.15 -10.84 1.79
CA LEU A 111 -0.30 -10.94 3.18
C LEU A 111 -0.33 -12.39 3.67
N VAL A 112 -0.85 -13.31 2.86
CA VAL A 112 -0.88 -14.73 3.21
C VAL A 112 0.54 -15.26 3.42
N LEU A 113 1.45 -14.99 2.49
CA LEU A 113 2.85 -15.42 2.60
C LEU A 113 3.54 -14.77 3.81
N ALA A 114 3.35 -13.46 4.01
CA ALA A 114 3.94 -12.74 5.13
C ALA A 114 3.44 -13.27 6.48
N LEU A 115 2.14 -13.56 6.61
CA LEU A 115 1.57 -14.15 7.82
C LEU A 115 2.08 -15.57 8.06
N ILE A 116 2.18 -16.41 7.04
CA ILE A 116 2.76 -17.75 7.16
C ILE A 116 4.18 -17.67 7.68
N ILE A 117 5.02 -16.81 7.09
CA ILE A 117 6.41 -16.62 7.52
C ILE A 117 6.50 -16.09 8.96
N ALA A 118 5.70 -15.07 9.29
CA ALA A 118 5.66 -14.47 10.62
C ALA A 118 5.21 -15.45 11.70
N LEU A 119 4.15 -16.23 11.44
CA LEU A 119 3.65 -17.26 12.33
C LEU A 119 4.64 -18.42 12.48
N TYR A 120 5.25 -18.86 11.36
CA TYR A 120 6.27 -19.89 11.41
C TYR A 120 7.46 -19.47 12.28
N LEU A 121 7.94 -18.24 12.12
CA LEU A 121 9.01 -17.68 12.96
C LEU A 121 8.59 -17.64 14.45
N ARG A 122 7.36 -17.21 14.75
CA ARG A 122 6.85 -17.06 16.12
C ARG A 122 6.64 -18.40 16.82
N LEU A 123 6.10 -19.38 16.11
CA LEU A 123 5.70 -20.65 16.70
C LEU A 123 6.85 -21.65 16.83
N THR A 124 7.84 -21.61 15.94
CA THR A 124 8.97 -22.54 15.93
C THR A 124 10.26 -21.93 16.47
N GLY A 125 10.53 -20.64 16.17
CA GLY A 125 11.75 -19.94 16.57
C GLY A 125 13.05 -20.56 16.05
N GLY A 126 12.98 -21.63 15.25
CA GLY A 126 14.10 -22.40 14.76
C GLY A 126 14.97 -21.65 13.73
N TRP A 127 16.15 -22.21 13.42
CA TRP A 127 17.08 -21.63 12.46
C TRP A 127 16.45 -21.52 11.05
N ALA A 128 15.65 -22.51 10.64
CA ALA A 128 14.99 -22.52 9.35
C ALA A 128 13.97 -21.38 9.21
N ALA A 129 13.21 -21.06 10.27
CA ALA A 129 12.28 -19.95 10.29
C ALA A 129 13.03 -18.60 10.19
N LYS A 130 14.16 -18.47 10.90
CA LYS A 130 15.03 -17.29 10.81
C LYS A 130 15.61 -17.12 9.41
N LEU A 131 16.12 -18.20 8.81
CA LEU A 131 16.66 -18.20 7.46
C LEU A 131 15.59 -17.81 6.44
N LEU A 132 14.39 -18.40 6.52
CA LEU A 132 13.27 -18.07 5.65
C LEU A 132 12.88 -16.58 5.75
N THR A 133 12.85 -16.03 6.97
CA THR A 133 12.57 -14.62 7.21
C THR A 133 13.64 -13.73 6.59
N VAL A 134 14.92 -14.06 6.76
CA VAL A 134 16.03 -13.32 6.15
C VAL A 134 15.93 -13.36 4.62
N LEU A 135 15.71 -14.52 4.04
CA LEU A 135 15.55 -14.67 2.58
C LEU A 135 14.36 -13.88 2.04
N ALA A 136 13.25 -13.84 2.78
CA ALA A 136 12.07 -13.06 2.41
C ALA A 136 12.32 -11.54 2.42
N ILE A 137 13.32 -11.06 3.18
CA ILE A 137 13.67 -9.64 3.28
C ILE A 137 14.71 -9.24 2.22
N VAL A 138 15.49 -10.16 1.68
CA VAL A 138 16.53 -9.87 0.66
C VAL A 138 16.05 -8.98 -0.49
N PRO A 139 14.85 -9.17 -1.07
CA PRO A 139 14.37 -8.32 -2.16
C PRO A 139 14.30 -6.82 -1.83
N GLN A 140 14.20 -6.45 -0.55
CA GLN A 140 14.16 -5.04 -0.12
C GLN A 140 15.44 -4.27 -0.48
N PHE A 141 16.57 -4.96 -0.61
CA PHE A 141 17.86 -4.35 -0.90
C PHE A 141 18.17 -4.29 -2.40
N ILE A 142 17.30 -4.85 -3.24
CA ILE A 142 17.46 -4.89 -4.69
C ILE A 142 16.64 -3.74 -5.29
N PRO A 143 17.25 -2.84 -6.10
CA PRO A 143 16.51 -1.80 -6.81
C PRO A 143 15.38 -2.41 -7.65
N VAL A 144 14.18 -1.81 -7.56
CA VAL A 144 12.96 -2.34 -8.19
C VAL A 144 13.11 -2.59 -9.70
N VAL A 145 13.90 -1.78 -10.40
CA VAL A 145 14.20 -1.96 -11.83
C VAL A 145 14.94 -3.28 -12.06
N ILE A 146 16.00 -3.53 -11.27
CA ILE A 146 16.80 -4.77 -11.36
C ILE A 146 15.93 -5.97 -10.99
N ALA A 147 15.12 -5.84 -9.94
CA ALA A 147 14.17 -6.85 -9.53
C ALA A 147 13.20 -7.22 -10.65
N SER A 148 12.59 -6.22 -11.28
CA SER A 148 11.65 -6.40 -12.39
C SER A 148 12.31 -7.11 -13.60
N TRP A 149 13.50 -6.66 -13.96
CA TRP A 149 14.29 -7.30 -15.04
C TRP A 149 14.65 -8.75 -14.70
N SER A 150 15.06 -9.03 -13.48
CA SER A 150 15.39 -10.39 -13.04
C SER A 150 14.18 -11.33 -13.12
N VAL A 151 13.01 -10.86 -12.66
CA VAL A 151 11.76 -11.61 -12.78
C VAL A 151 11.42 -11.85 -14.26
N LEU A 152 11.55 -10.81 -15.09
CA LEU A 152 11.30 -10.93 -16.52
C LEU A 152 12.24 -11.98 -17.15
N MET A 153 13.56 -11.87 -16.96
CA MET A 153 14.56 -12.80 -17.51
C MET A 153 14.33 -14.24 -17.03
N PHE A 154 13.82 -14.40 -15.82
CA PHE A 154 13.53 -15.74 -15.30
C PHE A 154 12.29 -16.37 -15.96
N TYR A 155 11.22 -15.57 -16.17
CA TYR A 155 9.91 -16.05 -16.62
C TYR A 155 9.56 -15.71 -18.07
N ALA A 156 10.47 -15.07 -18.84
CA ALA A 156 10.28 -14.73 -20.24
C ALA A 156 10.11 -16.01 -21.12
N PRO A 157 9.54 -15.89 -22.33
CA PRO A 157 9.45 -17.00 -23.27
C PRO A 157 10.77 -17.72 -23.55
N ASP A 158 11.87 -16.97 -23.56
CA ASP A 158 13.24 -17.48 -23.74
C ASP A 158 14.03 -17.44 -22.41
N GLY A 159 13.32 -17.41 -21.29
CA GLY A 159 13.88 -17.23 -19.96
C GLY A 159 14.40 -18.53 -19.33
N PHE A 160 15.06 -18.35 -18.16
CA PHE A 160 15.70 -19.45 -17.43
C PHE A 160 14.73 -20.59 -17.08
N LEU A 161 13.52 -20.28 -16.61
CA LEU A 161 12.54 -21.30 -16.23
C LEU A 161 12.24 -22.24 -17.40
N ARG A 162 11.94 -21.68 -18.58
CA ARG A 162 11.62 -22.47 -19.76
C ARG A 162 12.80 -23.27 -20.25
N SER A 163 14.01 -22.75 -20.18
CA SER A 163 15.25 -23.47 -20.55
C SER A 163 15.45 -24.71 -19.67
N VAL A 164 15.15 -24.63 -18.38
CA VAL A 164 15.22 -25.78 -17.45
C VAL A 164 14.19 -26.87 -17.83
N PHE A 165 12.94 -26.46 -18.11
CA PHE A 165 11.90 -27.40 -18.54
C PHE A 165 12.24 -28.05 -19.90
N ALA A 166 12.80 -27.29 -20.83
CA ALA A 166 13.23 -27.81 -22.14
C ALA A 166 14.31 -28.90 -22.03
N GLN A 167 15.23 -28.79 -21.05
CA GLN A 167 16.23 -29.85 -20.79
C GLN A 167 15.59 -31.16 -20.34
N ALA A 168 14.41 -31.11 -19.72
CA ALA A 168 13.62 -32.27 -19.33
C ALA A 168 12.66 -32.73 -20.45
N GLY A 169 12.70 -32.12 -21.64
CA GLY A 169 11.78 -32.43 -22.76
C GLY A 169 10.36 -31.92 -22.52
N LEU A 170 10.15 -30.96 -21.61
CA LEU A 170 8.84 -30.41 -21.22
C LEU A 170 8.68 -28.95 -21.72
N GLU A 171 7.46 -28.60 -22.09
CA GLU A 171 7.12 -27.20 -22.32
C GLU A 171 6.92 -26.46 -20.96
N GLY A 172 7.82 -25.55 -20.65
CA GLY A 172 7.72 -24.75 -19.43
C GLY A 172 6.70 -23.60 -19.57
N PRO A 173 6.06 -23.18 -18.44
CA PRO A 173 5.17 -22.03 -18.45
C PRO A 173 5.94 -20.73 -18.68
N THR A 174 5.28 -19.78 -19.36
CA THR A 174 5.81 -18.42 -19.58
C THR A 174 4.92 -17.40 -18.89
N PHE A 175 5.51 -16.55 -18.06
CA PHE A 175 4.78 -15.49 -17.35
C PHE A 175 5.29 -14.09 -17.72
N GLY A 176 6.45 -13.98 -18.39
CA GLY A 176 6.97 -12.70 -18.87
C GLY A 176 5.99 -12.03 -19.86
N TYR A 177 5.88 -10.72 -19.77
CA TYR A 177 4.95 -9.89 -20.55
C TYR A 177 3.47 -10.28 -20.39
N THR A 178 3.11 -10.79 -19.21
CA THR A 178 1.74 -11.16 -18.88
C THR A 178 1.29 -10.49 -17.57
N VAL A 179 -0.01 -10.40 -17.37
CA VAL A 179 -0.57 -9.89 -16.10
C VAL A 179 -0.16 -10.80 -14.93
N SER A 180 -0.05 -12.10 -15.13
CA SER A 180 0.46 -13.04 -14.12
C SER A 180 1.91 -12.76 -13.76
N GLY A 181 2.75 -12.40 -14.73
CA GLY A 181 4.13 -11.98 -14.48
C GLY A 181 4.21 -10.71 -13.65
N VAL A 182 3.30 -9.75 -13.89
CA VAL A 182 3.18 -8.55 -13.04
C VAL A 182 2.83 -8.94 -11.60
N VAL A 183 1.87 -9.84 -11.40
CA VAL A 183 1.49 -10.33 -10.05
C VAL A 183 2.69 -10.97 -9.35
N ILE A 184 3.43 -11.85 -10.02
CA ILE A 184 4.63 -12.51 -9.46
C ILE A 184 5.67 -11.45 -9.04
N ALA A 185 5.95 -10.49 -9.91
CA ALA A 185 6.93 -9.44 -9.63
C ALA A 185 6.49 -8.51 -8.50
N GLN A 186 5.20 -8.13 -8.46
CA GLN A 186 4.64 -7.32 -7.37
C GLN A 186 4.70 -8.06 -6.03
N VAL A 187 4.38 -9.35 -6.00
CA VAL A 187 4.50 -10.18 -4.80
C VAL A 187 5.96 -10.20 -4.32
N TRP A 188 6.90 -10.47 -5.22
CA TRP A 188 8.31 -10.54 -4.87
C TRP A 188 8.86 -9.22 -4.33
N CYS A 189 8.51 -8.08 -4.96
CA CYS A 189 8.95 -6.75 -4.52
C CYS A 189 8.29 -6.28 -3.21
N SER A 190 7.03 -6.69 -2.95
CA SER A 190 6.26 -6.19 -1.81
C SER A 190 6.36 -7.07 -0.57
N LEU A 191 6.77 -8.35 -0.73
CA LEU A 191 6.84 -9.34 0.35
C LEU A 191 7.72 -8.88 1.53
N PRO A 192 8.91 -8.27 1.33
CA PRO A 192 9.79 -7.88 2.43
C PRO A 192 9.12 -6.98 3.45
N PHE A 193 8.48 -5.92 2.98
CA PHE A 193 7.79 -4.96 3.85
C PHE A 193 6.66 -5.62 4.65
N ALA A 194 5.86 -6.44 3.99
CA ALA A 194 4.75 -7.13 4.65
C ALA A 194 5.24 -8.15 5.70
N VAL A 195 6.34 -8.88 5.41
CA VAL A 195 6.96 -9.80 6.37
C VAL A 195 7.45 -9.07 7.59
N LEU A 196 8.14 -7.93 7.44
CA LEU A 196 8.62 -7.13 8.57
C LEU A 196 7.47 -6.62 9.44
N MET A 197 6.39 -6.12 8.83
CA MET A 197 5.21 -5.61 9.55
C MET A 197 4.45 -6.74 10.25
N CYS A 198 4.16 -7.84 9.57
CA CYS A 198 3.46 -8.97 10.16
C CYS A 198 4.30 -9.63 11.25
N ALA A 199 5.60 -9.82 11.03
CA ALA A 199 6.51 -10.40 12.03
C ALA A 199 6.60 -9.55 13.29
N SER A 200 6.72 -8.23 13.16
CA SER A 200 6.73 -7.32 14.32
C SER A 200 5.44 -7.40 15.12
N GLY A 201 4.28 -7.45 14.46
CA GLY A 201 2.99 -7.57 15.11
C GLY A 201 2.79 -8.92 15.83
N VAL A 202 3.14 -10.01 15.16
CA VAL A 202 3.01 -11.37 15.72
C VAL A 202 3.99 -11.59 16.88
N GLN A 203 5.21 -11.04 16.80
CA GLN A 203 6.19 -11.15 17.87
C GLN A 203 5.87 -10.28 19.09
N ALA A 204 5.11 -9.21 18.93
CA ALA A 204 4.67 -8.35 20.03
C ALA A 204 3.62 -9.00 20.95
N VAL A 205 3.03 -10.13 20.56
CA VAL A 205 2.04 -10.85 21.37
C VAL A 205 2.76 -11.48 22.57
N PRO A 206 2.34 -11.20 23.83
CA PRO A 206 2.98 -11.75 25.03
C PRO A 206 2.89 -13.29 25.08
N ASP A 207 4.01 -13.94 25.43
CA ASP A 207 4.06 -15.41 25.57
C ASP A 207 3.04 -15.93 26.59
N ALA A 208 2.87 -15.21 27.70
CA ALA A 208 1.92 -15.56 28.74
C ALA A 208 0.47 -15.78 28.22
N LEU A 209 0.05 -15.04 27.20
CA LEU A 209 -1.28 -15.22 26.60
C LEU A 209 -1.36 -16.46 25.70
N ILE A 210 -0.26 -16.77 25.02
CA ILE A 210 -0.14 -17.99 24.22
C ILE A 210 -0.14 -19.23 25.12
N ASP A 211 0.62 -19.16 26.22
CA ASP A 211 0.70 -20.25 27.18
C ASP A 211 -0.63 -20.46 27.93
N ALA A 212 -1.28 -19.39 28.38
CA ALA A 212 -2.64 -19.48 28.97
C ALA A 212 -3.66 -20.10 28.02
N ALA A 213 -3.59 -19.80 26.74
CA ALA A 213 -4.48 -20.41 25.74
C ALA A 213 -4.19 -21.92 25.58
N ARG A 214 -2.90 -22.31 25.61
CA ARG A 214 -2.49 -23.73 25.57
C ARG A 214 -2.89 -24.49 26.82
N ASP A 215 -2.74 -23.89 27.99
CA ASP A 215 -3.16 -24.46 29.27
C ASP A 215 -4.68 -24.68 29.32
N ALA A 216 -5.45 -23.79 28.66
CA ALA A 216 -6.89 -23.96 28.46
C ALA A 216 -7.26 -25.00 27.35
N GLY A 217 -6.26 -25.75 26.82
CA GLY A 217 -6.47 -26.79 25.81
C GLY A 217 -6.63 -26.28 24.37
N ALA A 218 -6.27 -25.02 24.08
CA ALA A 218 -6.33 -24.51 22.70
C ALA A 218 -5.16 -25.07 21.88
N GLY A 219 -5.49 -25.74 20.75
CA GLY A 219 -4.49 -26.15 19.76
C GLY A 219 -3.91 -24.95 19.00
N LEU A 220 -2.84 -25.18 18.20
CA LEU A 220 -2.12 -24.14 17.45
C LEU A 220 -3.04 -23.25 16.60
N VAL A 221 -3.96 -23.84 15.84
CA VAL A 221 -4.88 -23.11 14.97
C VAL A 221 -5.79 -22.18 15.81
N ARG A 222 -6.35 -22.70 16.88
CA ARG A 222 -7.24 -21.92 17.77
C ARG A 222 -6.45 -20.77 18.43
N THR A 223 -5.26 -21.03 18.94
CA THR A 223 -4.38 -20.00 19.53
C THR A 223 -4.03 -18.91 18.51
N THR A 224 -3.73 -19.31 17.26
CA THR A 224 -3.42 -18.36 16.18
C THR A 224 -4.61 -17.44 15.89
N PHE A 225 -5.81 -18.00 15.65
CA PHE A 225 -6.97 -17.20 15.24
C PHE A 225 -7.64 -16.45 16.41
N SER A 226 -7.58 -16.98 17.65
CA SER A 226 -8.25 -16.38 18.81
C SER A 226 -7.35 -15.44 19.63
N VAL A 227 -6.01 -15.57 19.53
CA VAL A 227 -5.07 -14.77 20.33
C VAL A 227 -4.13 -13.98 19.44
N ILE A 228 -3.32 -14.67 18.59
CA ILE A 228 -2.22 -14.03 17.89
C ILE A 228 -2.73 -13.05 16.83
N LEU A 229 -3.59 -13.47 15.92
CA LEU A 229 -4.08 -12.61 14.83
C LEU A 229 -4.90 -11.41 15.32
N PRO A 230 -5.83 -11.54 16.29
CA PRO A 230 -6.53 -10.39 16.84
C PRO A 230 -5.60 -9.35 17.48
N MET A 231 -4.57 -9.80 18.21
CA MET A 231 -3.60 -8.89 18.83
C MET A 231 -2.64 -8.26 17.80
N ALA A 232 -2.30 -8.98 16.74
CA ALA A 232 -1.48 -8.48 15.65
C ALA A 232 -2.27 -7.73 14.57
N PHE A 233 -3.57 -7.48 14.77
CA PHE A 233 -4.47 -6.92 13.75
C PHE A 233 -3.97 -5.59 13.17
N VAL A 234 -3.55 -4.65 14.02
CA VAL A 234 -3.10 -3.32 13.55
C VAL A 234 -1.88 -3.41 12.63
N PRO A 235 -0.77 -4.10 12.98
CA PRO A 235 0.34 -4.32 12.06
C PRO A 235 -0.04 -5.03 10.76
N ILE A 236 -0.97 -5.99 10.80
CA ILE A 236 -1.45 -6.68 9.61
C ILE A 236 -2.21 -5.72 8.69
N VAL A 237 -3.09 -4.88 9.25
CA VAL A 237 -3.82 -3.88 8.46
C VAL A 237 -2.88 -2.81 7.90
N ILE A 238 -1.84 -2.43 8.63
CA ILE A 238 -0.76 -1.56 8.12
C ILE A 238 -0.08 -2.22 6.92
N ALA A 239 0.32 -3.48 7.05
CA ALA A 239 0.95 -4.24 5.95
C ALA A 239 0.04 -4.28 4.71
N ALA A 240 -1.25 -4.59 4.90
CA ALA A 240 -2.25 -4.63 3.82
C ALA A 240 -2.38 -3.29 3.10
N THR A 241 -2.55 -2.22 3.89
CA THR A 241 -2.79 -0.87 3.38
C THR A 241 -1.60 -0.35 2.57
N PHE A 242 -0.41 -0.40 3.15
CA PHE A 242 0.78 0.13 2.47
C PHE A 242 1.19 -0.72 1.26
N THR A 243 1.04 -2.04 1.33
CA THR A 243 1.24 -2.92 0.17
C THR A 243 0.24 -2.59 -0.93
N GLY A 244 -1.05 -2.46 -0.61
CA GLY A 244 -2.09 -2.14 -1.58
C GLY A 244 -1.89 -0.78 -2.23
N ILE A 245 -1.56 0.27 -1.46
CA ILE A 245 -1.26 1.61 -1.98
C ILE A 245 -0.01 1.58 -2.86
N GLY A 246 1.04 0.84 -2.47
CA GLY A 246 2.25 0.69 -3.26
C GLY A 246 2.01 0.00 -4.61
N ILE A 247 1.17 -1.04 -4.63
CA ILE A 247 0.88 -1.79 -5.86
C ILE A 247 -0.05 -0.99 -6.79
N ILE A 248 -1.11 -0.35 -6.28
CA ILE A 248 -2.07 0.39 -7.13
C ILE A 248 -1.40 1.57 -7.86
N GLY A 249 -0.40 2.20 -7.24
CA GLY A 249 0.39 3.29 -7.82
C GLY A 249 1.65 2.82 -8.56
N SER A 250 1.87 1.50 -8.73
CA SER A 250 3.10 0.99 -9.32
C SER A 250 3.19 1.29 -10.82
N PHE A 251 4.36 1.80 -11.23
CA PHE A 251 4.74 2.01 -12.63
C PHE A 251 5.84 1.04 -13.06
N THR A 252 6.94 0.99 -12.32
CA THR A 252 8.18 0.31 -12.75
C THR A 252 7.98 -1.19 -12.98
N VAL A 253 7.33 -1.88 -12.05
CA VAL A 253 7.12 -3.33 -12.16
C VAL A 253 6.29 -3.67 -13.40
N PRO A 254 5.06 -3.14 -13.58
CA PRO A 254 4.24 -3.47 -14.75
C PRO A 254 4.84 -2.96 -16.06
N TYR A 255 5.64 -1.90 -16.05
CA TYR A 255 6.33 -1.40 -17.24
C TYR A 255 7.32 -2.41 -17.79
N PHE A 256 8.10 -3.07 -16.95
CA PHE A 256 9.08 -4.06 -17.38
C PHE A 256 8.51 -5.48 -17.57
N THR A 257 7.58 -5.90 -16.71
CA THR A 257 7.13 -7.30 -16.67
C THR A 257 5.76 -7.53 -17.31
N GLY A 258 4.98 -6.47 -17.50
CA GLY A 258 3.61 -6.54 -17.98
C GLY A 258 3.46 -6.52 -19.49
N PRO A 259 2.25 -6.82 -19.98
CA PRO A 259 1.89 -6.69 -21.38
C PRO A 259 1.68 -5.20 -21.74
N ASN A 260 1.81 -4.89 -23.06
CA ASN A 260 1.52 -3.56 -23.55
C ASN A 260 0.02 -3.18 -23.45
N ALA A 261 -0.86 -4.16 -23.57
CA ALA A 261 -2.31 -4.03 -23.42
C ALA A 261 -2.97 -5.39 -23.15
N PRO A 262 -3.80 -5.56 -22.12
CA PRO A 262 -4.09 -4.55 -21.10
C PRO A 262 -2.92 -4.36 -20.12
N THR A 263 -2.75 -3.13 -19.62
CA THR A 263 -1.67 -2.78 -18.69
C THR A 263 -2.20 -2.17 -17.40
N MET A 264 -1.32 -1.88 -16.44
CA MET A 264 -1.71 -1.12 -15.25
C MET A 264 -1.75 0.39 -15.54
N LEU A 265 -2.63 1.11 -14.85
CA LEU A 265 -2.83 2.55 -15.05
C LEU A 265 -1.54 3.37 -14.88
N GLY A 266 -0.61 2.95 -14.02
CA GLY A 266 0.70 3.62 -13.89
C GLY A 266 1.47 3.69 -15.21
N VAL A 267 1.43 2.61 -16.00
CA VAL A 267 2.08 2.57 -17.32
C VAL A 267 1.29 3.40 -18.34
N ASP A 268 -0.03 3.32 -18.31
CA ASP A 268 -0.88 4.12 -19.20
C ASP A 268 -0.72 5.63 -18.95
N MET A 269 -0.69 6.06 -17.69
CA MET A 269 -0.42 7.45 -17.33
C MET A 269 0.89 7.96 -17.94
N ALA A 270 1.96 7.16 -17.86
CA ALA A 270 3.24 7.52 -18.46
C ALA A 270 3.15 7.62 -20.00
N ASN A 271 2.48 6.67 -20.65
CA ASN A 271 2.27 6.69 -22.10
C ASN A 271 1.42 7.89 -22.54
N TYR A 272 0.34 8.20 -21.84
CA TYR A 272 -0.49 9.37 -22.13
C TYR A 272 0.31 10.66 -22.00
N PHE A 273 1.16 10.76 -20.99
CA PHE A 273 1.98 11.95 -20.78
C PHE A 273 3.11 12.08 -21.82
N THR A 274 3.88 11.01 -22.07
CA THR A 274 5.13 11.08 -22.83
C THR A 274 4.97 10.72 -24.31
N ALA A 275 4.16 9.69 -24.63
CA ALA A 275 4.04 9.18 -25.99
C ALA A 275 2.88 9.84 -26.76
N TYR A 276 1.75 10.09 -26.09
CA TYR A 276 0.57 10.66 -26.76
C TYR A 276 0.44 12.17 -26.60
N ASN A 277 1.29 12.81 -25.79
CA ASN A 277 1.22 14.24 -25.47
C ASN A 277 -0.16 14.66 -24.96
N MET A 278 -0.77 13.82 -24.11
CA MET A 278 -2.09 14.03 -23.49
C MET A 278 -1.96 14.15 -21.97
N PRO A 279 -1.28 15.16 -21.43
CA PRO A 279 -1.01 15.31 -20.01
C PRO A 279 -2.27 15.49 -19.18
N GLN A 280 -3.31 16.13 -19.72
CA GLN A 280 -4.57 16.32 -19.00
C GLN A 280 -5.25 15.00 -18.68
N GLN A 281 -5.35 14.09 -19.65
CA GLN A 281 -5.91 12.75 -19.49
C GLN A 281 -5.05 11.91 -18.53
N SER A 282 -3.72 12.01 -18.64
CA SER A 282 -2.80 11.35 -17.70
C SER A 282 -3.04 11.80 -16.25
N ILE A 283 -3.21 13.10 -16.02
CA ILE A 283 -3.49 13.65 -14.68
C ILE A 283 -4.87 13.21 -14.18
N VAL A 284 -5.89 13.16 -15.03
CA VAL A 284 -7.22 12.61 -14.67
C VAL A 284 -7.08 11.15 -14.19
N MET A 285 -6.32 10.32 -14.90
CA MET A 285 -6.03 8.94 -14.46
C MET A 285 -5.33 8.92 -13.10
N ALA A 286 -4.35 9.81 -12.89
CA ALA A 286 -3.65 9.95 -11.61
C ALA A 286 -4.60 10.34 -10.47
N VAL A 287 -5.55 11.24 -10.70
CA VAL A 287 -6.57 11.61 -9.71
C VAL A 287 -7.45 10.42 -9.35
N VAL A 288 -7.84 9.59 -10.33
CA VAL A 288 -8.62 8.37 -10.09
C VAL A 288 -7.83 7.35 -9.25
N VAL A 289 -6.55 7.11 -9.59
CA VAL A 289 -5.67 6.21 -8.81
C VAL A 289 -5.45 6.75 -7.40
N PHE A 290 -5.23 8.06 -7.26
CA PHE A 290 -5.11 8.71 -5.95
C PHE A 290 -6.39 8.56 -5.12
N GLY A 291 -7.56 8.73 -5.74
CA GLY A 291 -8.85 8.49 -5.09
C GLY A 291 -9.00 7.05 -4.59
N ALA A 292 -8.63 6.06 -5.41
CA ALA A 292 -8.67 4.65 -5.03
C ALA A 292 -7.68 4.34 -3.90
N ALA A 293 -6.45 4.86 -3.96
CA ALA A 293 -5.46 4.74 -2.89
C ALA A 293 -5.94 5.40 -1.59
N SER A 294 -6.60 6.56 -1.69
CA SER A 294 -7.20 7.26 -0.55
C SER A 294 -8.32 6.45 0.10
N LEU A 295 -9.14 5.74 -0.67
CA LEU A 295 -10.16 4.84 -0.12
C LEU A 295 -9.53 3.69 0.69
N ILE A 296 -8.42 3.11 0.21
CA ILE A 296 -7.66 2.11 0.95
C ILE A 296 -7.13 2.70 2.27
N ALA A 297 -6.56 3.91 2.24
CA ALA A 297 -6.07 4.61 3.41
C ALA A 297 -7.19 4.94 4.42
N LEU A 298 -8.36 5.38 3.94
CA LEU A 298 -9.52 5.66 4.80
C LEU A 298 -10.04 4.39 5.47
N ALA A 299 -10.07 3.26 4.77
CA ALA A 299 -10.43 1.97 5.35
C ALA A 299 -9.47 1.58 6.49
N TYR A 300 -8.17 1.81 6.33
CA TYR A 300 -7.18 1.64 7.40
C TYR A 300 -7.45 2.56 8.60
N ILE A 301 -7.65 3.83 8.37
CA ILE A 301 -7.92 4.80 9.44
C ILE A 301 -9.16 4.38 10.23
N TRP A 302 -10.22 4.01 9.54
CA TRP A 302 -11.47 3.54 10.18
C TRP A 302 -11.24 2.26 11.01
N ALA A 303 -10.52 1.27 10.47
CA ALA A 303 -10.20 0.03 11.17
C ALA A 303 -9.37 0.29 12.46
N ASN A 304 -8.38 1.20 12.37
CA ASN A 304 -7.53 1.56 13.51
C ASN A 304 -8.31 2.32 14.61
N PHE A 305 -9.22 3.23 14.24
CA PHE A 305 -10.07 3.93 15.21
C PHE A 305 -11.04 2.98 15.94
N ARG A 306 -11.55 1.96 15.25
CA ARG A 306 -12.42 0.98 15.87
C ARG A 306 -11.68 0.12 16.89
N SER A 307 -10.52 -0.38 16.52
CA SER A 307 -9.63 -1.15 17.41
C SER A 307 -9.23 -0.37 18.67
N SER A 308 -8.94 0.93 18.55
CA SER A 308 -8.56 1.78 19.68
C SER A 308 -9.72 2.01 20.66
N LYS A 309 -10.96 2.00 20.21
CA LYS A 309 -12.15 2.12 21.09
C LYS A 309 -12.41 0.85 21.88
N GLU A 310 -12.19 -0.30 21.27
CA GLU A 310 -12.39 -1.62 21.92
C GLU A 310 -11.30 -1.90 22.97
N ALA A 311 -10.07 -1.38 22.77
CA ALA A 311 -8.98 -1.50 23.74
C ALA A 311 -9.06 -0.52 24.92
N GLY A 312 -9.92 0.50 24.86
CA GLY A 312 -10.11 1.52 25.92
C GLY A 312 -11.42 1.39 26.69
N ALA A 313 -12.25 0.39 26.36
CA ALA A 313 -13.47 0.01 27.06
C ALA A 313 -13.25 -1.24 27.91
#